data_0f5b6e8ded82a34b54733b78cfb99651
#
_entry.id   0f5b6e8ded82a34b54733b78cfb99651
#
_cell.length_a   1.000
_cell.length_b   1.000
_cell.length_c   1.000
_cell.angle_alpha   90.00
_cell.angle_beta   90.00
_cell.angle_gamma   90.00
#
_symmetry.space_group_name_H-M   'P 1'
#
loop_
_entity.id
_entity.type
_entity.pdbx_description
1 polymer ?
#
loop_
_entity_poly.entity_id
_entity_poly.type
_entity_poly.pdbx_seq_one_letter_code
_entity_poly.pdbx_strand_id
1 'polypeptide(L)'
;MNIAIVCYPTFGGSGVVATELGLALARKGHQVHFITYSYPVRLDYLEVNIHFHEVHVEEYPLFHYQPYELALSSKMVSVIKTYQIDVLHVHYAIPHAYAGYMAKQMLKKEGIEIPMITTLHGTDITLVGNHPNYKQAVTFSINESDVVTSVSESLKQDTLRLFNIEKEIFVIPNFIDIEKDIHTAPCKRSIMAQKNERIITHISNFRKVKRIPDVIDVFYRVQQKIPSKLILAGDGPEREFAENKCKQLGIKNKVLFLGNTLDVDRLLCASDLFLLPSESESFGLSALEAMASGVPVISSNAGGLCEVNENGFSGFLSPIGDIKDMSKNAIYILEDENRLAQFKKQAKISAKRFDERKIIPMYEELYEKTIKNTLNKN
;
A
#
# COMPACT_ATOMS: atom_id res chain seq x y z
N MET A 1 16.09 -18.67 5.12
CA MET A 1 16.46 -18.14 3.79
C MET A 1 17.06 -16.75 3.95
N ASN A 2 17.98 -16.39 3.04
CA ASN A 2 18.48 -15.03 2.87
C ASN A 2 17.70 -14.36 1.75
N ILE A 3 16.88 -13.36 2.08
CA ILE A 3 15.91 -12.74 1.17
C ILE A 3 16.32 -11.30 0.92
N ALA A 4 16.52 -10.90 -0.34
CA ALA A 4 16.71 -9.50 -0.68
C ALA A 4 15.37 -8.88 -1.09
N ILE A 5 14.98 -7.76 -0.45
CA ILE A 5 13.78 -6.98 -0.76
C ILE A 5 14.19 -5.63 -1.34
N VAL A 6 13.66 -5.31 -2.52
CA VAL A 6 13.87 -4.02 -3.18
C VAL A 6 12.54 -3.31 -3.31
N CYS A 7 12.44 -2.10 -2.76
CA CYS A 7 11.20 -1.34 -2.73
C CYS A 7 11.44 0.17 -2.69
N TYR A 8 10.38 0.95 -2.83
CA TYR A 8 10.44 2.38 -2.51
C TYR A 8 10.33 2.58 -0.99
N PRO A 9 11.28 3.26 -0.34
CA PRO A 9 11.28 3.50 1.10
C PRO A 9 10.36 4.67 1.50
N THR A 10 9.11 4.68 1.03
CA THR A 10 8.19 5.83 1.15
C THR A 10 6.95 5.51 1.99
N PHE A 11 6.23 6.55 2.45
CA PHE A 11 4.93 6.44 3.12
C PHE A 11 3.81 5.87 2.25
N GLY A 12 4.06 5.60 0.96
CA GLY A 12 3.09 4.96 0.07
C GLY A 12 2.80 3.51 0.47
N GLY A 13 1.59 3.03 0.17
CA GLY A 13 1.15 1.68 0.56
C GLY A 13 2.09 0.55 0.14
N SER A 14 2.73 0.66 -1.03
CA SER A 14 3.70 -0.35 -1.50
C SER A 14 4.97 -0.42 -0.66
N GLY A 15 5.52 0.73 -0.23
CA GLY A 15 6.68 0.78 0.64
C GLY A 15 6.37 0.22 2.03
N VAL A 16 5.20 0.57 2.57
CA VAL A 16 4.71 0.03 3.84
C VAL A 16 4.56 -1.49 3.77
N VAL A 17 3.89 -2.01 2.74
CA VAL A 17 3.68 -3.47 2.58
C VAL A 17 5.01 -4.22 2.44
N ALA A 18 5.95 -3.70 1.64
CA ALA A 18 7.27 -4.32 1.49
C ALA A 18 8.05 -4.35 2.81
N THR A 19 7.95 -3.29 3.60
CA THR A 19 8.60 -3.20 4.91
C THR A 19 7.97 -4.18 5.91
N GLU A 20 6.64 -4.19 6.03
CA GLU A 20 5.93 -5.12 6.93
C GLU A 20 6.15 -6.59 6.51
N LEU A 21 6.23 -6.88 5.19
CA LEU A 21 6.60 -8.21 4.69
C LEU A 21 7.99 -8.63 5.20
N GLY A 22 8.98 -7.75 5.04
CA GLY A 22 10.34 -8.04 5.51
C GLY A 22 10.41 -8.23 7.03
N LEU A 23 9.71 -7.41 7.81
CA LEU A 23 9.63 -7.54 9.27
C LEU A 23 8.98 -8.87 9.67
N ALA A 24 7.86 -9.24 9.04
CA ALA A 24 7.18 -10.51 9.33
C ALA A 24 8.06 -11.73 9.00
N LEU A 25 8.78 -11.70 7.88
CA LEU A 25 9.75 -12.74 7.50
C LEU A 25 10.93 -12.81 8.47
N ALA A 26 11.46 -11.67 8.91
CA ALA A 26 12.56 -11.61 9.87
C ALA A 26 12.17 -12.21 11.23
N ARG A 27 10.94 -11.94 11.72
CA ARG A 27 10.38 -12.55 12.94
C ARG A 27 10.23 -14.07 12.83
N LYS A 28 10.10 -14.61 11.61
CA LYS A 28 10.09 -16.05 11.33
C LYS A 28 11.48 -16.66 11.17
N GLY A 29 12.54 -15.86 11.35
CA GLY A 29 13.94 -16.30 11.35
C GLY A 29 14.63 -16.24 9.99
N HIS A 30 14.04 -15.62 8.98
CA HIS A 30 14.71 -15.36 7.72
C HIS A 30 15.65 -14.16 7.85
N GLN A 31 16.80 -14.18 7.15
CA GLN A 31 17.67 -13.02 7.01
C GLN A 31 17.13 -12.13 5.88
N VAL A 32 16.74 -10.92 6.19
CA VAL A 32 16.10 -10.00 5.24
C VAL A 32 16.99 -8.80 4.95
N HIS A 33 17.31 -8.59 3.68
CA HIS A 33 18.21 -7.57 3.19
C HIS A 33 17.44 -6.53 2.36
N PHE A 34 17.16 -5.36 2.94
CA PHE A 34 16.55 -4.26 2.21
C PHE A 34 17.59 -3.52 1.38
N ILE A 35 17.33 -3.37 0.07
CA ILE A 35 18.19 -2.63 -0.88
C ILE A 35 17.38 -1.46 -1.40
N THR A 36 17.61 -0.25 -0.87
CA THR A 36 16.85 0.95 -1.17
C THR A 36 17.73 2.21 -1.08
N TYR A 37 17.28 3.35 -1.59
CA TYR A 37 18.04 4.62 -1.57
C TYR A 37 17.94 5.38 -0.23
N SER A 38 17.07 5.00 0.66
CA SER A 38 17.00 5.51 2.03
C SER A 38 16.36 4.46 2.94
N TYR A 39 16.41 4.68 4.24
CA TYR A 39 15.87 3.75 5.22
C TYR A 39 14.34 3.63 5.05
N PRO A 40 13.78 2.41 4.92
CA PRO A 40 12.36 2.21 4.70
C PRO A 40 11.50 2.75 5.84
N VAL A 41 10.38 3.38 5.48
CA VAL A 41 9.39 3.84 6.45
C VAL A 41 8.81 2.65 7.22
N ARG A 42 8.61 2.80 8.52
CA ARG A 42 8.16 1.76 9.48
C ARG A 42 9.17 0.63 9.74
N LEU A 43 10.36 0.63 9.15
CA LEU A 43 11.37 -0.35 9.51
C LEU A 43 11.84 -0.09 10.94
N ASP A 44 11.86 -1.15 11.78
CA ASP A 44 12.37 -1.05 13.14
C ASP A 44 13.89 -1.33 13.14
N TYR A 45 14.65 -0.41 13.71
CA TYR A 45 16.12 -0.55 13.86
C TYR A 45 16.51 -1.66 14.83
N LEU A 46 15.60 -2.07 15.71
CA LEU A 46 15.88 -3.06 16.75
C LEU A 46 15.47 -4.48 16.32
N GLU A 47 14.87 -4.63 15.13
CA GLU A 47 14.46 -5.95 14.64
C GLU A 47 15.68 -6.78 14.26
N VAL A 48 15.77 -7.96 14.84
CA VAL A 48 16.83 -8.94 14.54
C VAL A 48 16.61 -9.52 13.14
N ASN A 49 17.67 -9.91 12.45
CA ASN A 49 17.65 -10.49 11.10
C ASN A 49 17.28 -9.49 9.98
N ILE A 50 17.31 -8.19 10.24
CA ILE A 50 17.14 -7.13 9.24
C ILE A 50 18.50 -6.50 8.91
N HIS A 51 18.76 -6.37 7.61
CA HIS A 51 19.96 -5.72 7.08
C HIS A 51 19.55 -4.64 6.08
N PHE A 52 20.13 -3.46 6.21
CA PHE A 52 19.86 -2.34 5.29
C PHE A 52 21.08 -2.05 4.42
N HIS A 53 20.86 -1.93 3.11
CA HIS A 53 21.88 -1.64 2.11
C HIS A 53 21.47 -0.42 1.30
N GLU A 54 22.08 0.70 1.59
CA GLU A 54 21.79 1.93 0.88
C GLU A 54 22.33 1.89 -0.56
N VAL A 55 21.48 2.31 -1.49
CA VAL A 55 21.82 2.55 -2.90
C VAL A 55 22.18 4.02 -3.03
N HIS A 56 23.46 4.29 -3.06
CA HIS A 56 23.97 5.63 -3.29
C HIS A 56 24.14 5.87 -4.80
N VAL A 57 23.69 7.03 -5.28
CA VAL A 57 23.91 7.46 -6.66
C VAL A 57 24.79 8.69 -6.60
N GLU A 58 26.00 8.56 -7.13
CA GLU A 58 26.97 9.65 -7.18
C GLU A 58 26.50 10.77 -8.14
N GLU A 59 26.64 12.02 -7.70
CA GLU A 59 26.41 13.15 -8.57
C GLU A 59 27.59 13.31 -9.52
N TYR A 60 27.33 13.22 -10.80
CA TYR A 60 28.33 13.41 -11.83
C TYR A 60 27.86 14.49 -12.83
N PRO A 61 28.65 15.54 -13.11
CA PRO A 61 28.20 16.71 -13.89
C PRO A 61 27.64 16.40 -15.28
N LEU A 62 28.05 15.28 -15.90
CA LEU A 62 27.54 14.86 -17.22
C LEU A 62 26.19 14.14 -17.15
N PHE A 63 25.75 13.72 -15.96
CA PHE A 63 24.45 13.08 -15.81
C PHE A 63 23.37 14.13 -15.55
N HIS A 64 22.63 14.48 -16.59
CA HIS A 64 21.45 15.33 -16.44
C HIS A 64 20.37 14.66 -15.57
N TYR A 65 20.24 13.34 -15.70
CA TYR A 65 19.41 12.48 -14.83
C TYR A 65 20.31 11.47 -14.14
N GLN A 66 20.12 11.29 -12.84
CA GLN A 66 20.89 10.33 -12.05
C GLN A 66 20.55 8.90 -12.47
N PRO A 67 21.53 8.05 -12.81
CA PRO A 67 21.31 6.68 -13.28
C PRO A 67 21.04 5.72 -12.13
N TYR A 68 19.89 5.89 -11.47
CA TYR A 68 19.51 5.11 -10.30
C TYR A 68 19.48 3.60 -10.58
N GLU A 69 18.94 3.19 -11.73
CA GLU A 69 18.82 1.77 -12.10
C GLU A 69 20.17 1.09 -12.23
N LEU A 70 21.20 1.81 -12.70
CA LEU A 70 22.57 1.27 -12.78
C LEU A 70 23.18 1.08 -11.40
N ALA A 71 23.03 2.05 -10.51
CA ALA A 71 23.50 1.98 -9.14
C ALA A 71 22.78 0.86 -8.37
N LEU A 72 21.45 0.75 -8.54
CA LEU A 72 20.63 -0.26 -7.92
C LEU A 72 21.02 -1.67 -8.37
N SER A 73 21.15 -1.91 -9.70
CA SER A 73 21.55 -3.23 -10.22
C SER A 73 22.94 -3.65 -9.73
N SER A 74 23.89 -2.72 -9.69
CA SER A 74 25.24 -2.96 -9.16
C SER A 74 25.22 -3.28 -7.66
N LYS A 75 24.40 -2.57 -6.89
CA LYS A 75 24.23 -2.83 -5.44
C LYS A 75 23.59 -4.20 -5.20
N MET A 76 22.57 -4.58 -5.99
CA MET A 76 21.96 -5.92 -5.92
C MET A 76 23.02 -7.00 -6.14
N VAL A 77 23.87 -6.90 -7.17
CA VAL A 77 24.95 -7.87 -7.43
C VAL A 77 25.87 -7.98 -6.21
N SER A 78 26.32 -6.86 -5.65
CA SER A 78 27.20 -6.85 -4.49
C SER A 78 26.56 -7.54 -3.29
N VAL A 79 25.31 -7.20 -2.96
CA VAL A 79 24.59 -7.77 -1.81
C VAL A 79 24.34 -9.27 -2.01
N ILE A 80 23.90 -9.70 -3.20
CA ILE A 80 23.64 -11.11 -3.52
C ILE A 80 24.90 -11.95 -3.32
N LYS A 81 26.04 -11.48 -3.81
CA LYS A 81 27.33 -12.19 -3.68
C LYS A 81 27.82 -12.24 -2.24
N THR A 82 27.75 -11.09 -1.53
CA THR A 82 28.32 -10.97 -0.18
C THR A 82 27.53 -11.77 0.86
N TYR A 83 26.20 -11.77 0.74
CA TYR A 83 25.31 -12.35 1.74
C TYR A 83 24.65 -13.66 1.27
N GLN A 84 25.05 -14.17 0.11
CA GLN A 84 24.53 -15.44 -0.43
C GLN A 84 23.00 -15.46 -0.43
N ILE A 85 22.41 -14.46 -1.09
CA ILE A 85 20.96 -14.31 -1.16
C ILE A 85 20.34 -15.48 -1.92
N ASP A 86 19.29 -16.08 -1.35
CA ASP A 86 18.56 -17.20 -1.95
C ASP A 86 17.51 -16.76 -2.96
N VAL A 87 16.88 -15.59 -2.73
CA VAL A 87 15.81 -15.03 -3.57
C VAL A 87 15.84 -13.51 -3.58
N LEU A 88 15.66 -12.92 -4.76
CA LEU A 88 15.49 -11.48 -4.96
C LEU A 88 13.99 -11.17 -5.13
N HIS A 89 13.40 -10.46 -4.18
CA HIS A 89 12.03 -9.99 -4.27
C HIS A 89 12.01 -8.48 -4.54
N VAL A 90 11.52 -8.09 -5.71
CA VAL A 90 11.42 -6.70 -6.11
C VAL A 90 9.96 -6.25 -6.14
N HIS A 91 9.69 -5.08 -5.60
CA HIS A 91 8.39 -4.43 -5.63
C HIS A 91 8.38 -3.38 -6.74
N TYR A 92 7.45 -3.48 -7.68
CA TYR A 92 7.31 -2.74 -8.93
C TYR A 92 8.05 -3.33 -10.14
N ALA A 93 7.35 -3.36 -11.26
CA ALA A 93 7.91 -3.74 -12.55
C ALA A 93 9.04 -2.79 -12.98
N ILE A 94 8.88 -1.50 -12.77
CA ILE A 94 9.89 -0.45 -13.00
C ILE A 94 9.99 0.48 -11.78
N PRO A 95 11.19 0.93 -11.41
CA PRO A 95 12.50 0.57 -11.99
C PRO A 95 13.06 -0.75 -11.44
N HIS A 96 12.44 -1.34 -10.40
CA HIS A 96 13.08 -2.35 -9.58
C HIS A 96 13.25 -3.69 -10.29
N ALA A 97 12.21 -4.23 -10.97
CA ALA A 97 12.37 -5.49 -11.70
C ALA A 97 13.27 -5.33 -12.93
N TYR A 98 13.25 -4.16 -13.58
CA TYR A 98 14.18 -3.84 -14.65
C TYR A 98 15.64 -3.88 -14.17
N ALA A 99 15.96 -3.22 -13.06
CA ALA A 99 17.28 -3.26 -12.44
C ALA A 99 17.65 -4.66 -11.94
N GLY A 100 16.67 -5.40 -11.40
CA GLY A 100 16.82 -6.79 -10.97
C GLY A 100 17.20 -7.73 -12.12
N TYR A 101 16.56 -7.58 -13.30
CA TYR A 101 16.94 -8.30 -14.50
C TYR A 101 18.40 -8.03 -14.89
N MET A 102 18.84 -6.78 -14.86
CA MET A 102 20.21 -6.41 -15.16
C MET A 102 21.18 -7.02 -14.16
N ALA A 103 20.85 -7.04 -12.87
CA ALA A 103 21.63 -7.70 -11.84
C ALA A 103 21.74 -9.23 -12.12
N LYS A 104 20.63 -9.89 -12.47
CA LYS A 104 20.64 -11.32 -12.88
C LYS A 104 21.57 -11.58 -14.07
N GLN A 105 21.54 -10.70 -15.10
CA GLN A 105 22.42 -10.87 -16.27
C GLN A 105 23.91 -10.71 -15.92
N MET A 106 24.26 -9.80 -15.01
CA MET A 106 25.63 -9.66 -14.52
C MET A 106 26.09 -10.90 -13.73
N LEU A 107 25.26 -11.39 -12.81
CA LEU A 107 25.53 -12.57 -11.99
C LEU A 107 25.64 -13.85 -12.84
N LYS A 108 24.79 -14.01 -13.84
CA LYS A 108 24.82 -15.17 -14.75
C LYS A 108 26.14 -15.31 -15.49
N LYS A 109 26.81 -14.22 -15.85
CA LYS A 109 28.16 -14.26 -16.44
C LYS A 109 29.23 -14.78 -15.48
N GLU A 110 28.97 -14.72 -14.19
CA GLU A 110 29.84 -15.26 -13.13
C GLU A 110 29.39 -16.66 -12.67
N GLY A 111 28.41 -17.26 -13.35
CA GLY A 111 27.87 -18.58 -13.00
C GLY A 111 26.93 -18.58 -11.78
N ILE A 112 26.42 -17.41 -11.37
CA ILE A 112 25.47 -17.27 -10.27
C ILE A 112 24.08 -17.06 -10.83
N GLU A 113 23.15 -17.96 -10.48
CA GLU A 113 21.73 -17.81 -10.80
C GLU A 113 20.94 -17.47 -9.55
N ILE A 114 20.10 -16.43 -9.63
CA ILE A 114 19.24 -15.95 -8.55
C ILE A 114 17.78 -15.89 -9.05
N PRO A 115 16.82 -16.54 -8.37
CA PRO A 115 15.42 -16.38 -8.69
C PRO A 115 14.93 -14.97 -8.31
N MET A 116 14.12 -14.36 -9.19
CA MET A 116 13.53 -13.05 -9.00
C MET A 116 12.01 -13.10 -9.00
N ILE A 117 11.42 -12.61 -7.92
CA ILE A 117 9.97 -12.43 -7.77
C ILE A 117 9.65 -10.95 -7.89
N THR A 118 8.62 -10.61 -8.66
CA THR A 118 8.17 -9.23 -8.84
C THR A 118 6.75 -9.08 -8.35
N THR A 119 6.52 -8.19 -7.36
CA THR A 119 5.18 -7.80 -6.91
C THR A 119 4.74 -6.51 -7.55
N LEU A 120 3.58 -6.53 -8.23
CA LEU A 120 2.95 -5.39 -8.86
C LEU A 120 2.06 -4.66 -7.85
N HIS A 121 2.13 -3.32 -7.83
CA HIS A 121 1.44 -2.47 -6.86
C HIS A 121 0.43 -1.49 -7.44
N GLY A 122 0.38 -1.32 -8.76
CA GLY A 122 -0.61 -0.52 -9.47
C GLY A 122 -0.08 0.76 -10.09
N THR A 123 0.70 1.59 -9.41
CA THR A 123 1.31 2.78 -10.02
C THR A 123 2.18 2.41 -11.22
N ASP A 124 2.90 1.31 -11.12
CA ASP A 124 3.72 0.71 -12.18
C ASP A 124 2.90 0.10 -13.34
N ILE A 125 1.61 -0.06 -13.16
CA ILE A 125 0.71 -0.67 -14.15
C ILE A 125 -0.26 0.37 -14.73
N THR A 126 -1.12 0.93 -13.91
CA THR A 126 -2.25 1.76 -14.38
C THR A 126 -1.90 3.22 -14.59
N LEU A 127 -0.83 3.73 -13.95
CA LEU A 127 -0.41 5.13 -14.05
C LEU A 127 0.87 5.27 -14.87
N VAL A 128 2.02 5.17 -14.22
CA VAL A 128 3.33 5.42 -14.87
C VAL A 128 3.61 4.36 -15.93
N GLY A 129 3.37 3.09 -15.62
CA GLY A 129 3.71 1.98 -16.51
C GLY A 129 2.91 1.95 -17.81
N ASN A 130 1.69 2.49 -17.80
CA ASN A 130 0.87 2.57 -19.02
C ASN A 130 1.25 3.74 -19.94
N HIS A 131 2.15 4.63 -19.51
CA HIS A 131 2.64 5.69 -20.37
C HIS A 131 3.49 5.10 -21.53
N PRO A 132 3.33 5.58 -22.80
CA PRO A 132 4.01 5.01 -23.97
C PRO A 132 5.53 4.85 -23.79
N ASN A 133 6.19 5.78 -23.10
CA ASN A 133 7.64 5.75 -22.87
C ASN A 133 8.09 4.61 -21.95
N TYR A 134 7.21 4.06 -21.12
CA TYR A 134 7.56 3.04 -20.13
C TYR A 134 6.94 1.68 -20.42
N LYS A 135 5.89 1.63 -21.24
CA LYS A 135 5.11 0.42 -21.50
C LYS A 135 5.96 -0.78 -21.94
N GLN A 136 6.94 -0.54 -22.83
CA GLN A 136 7.84 -1.60 -23.29
C GLN A 136 8.72 -2.15 -22.15
N ALA A 137 9.28 -1.25 -21.34
CA ALA A 137 10.11 -1.64 -20.20
C ALA A 137 9.31 -2.40 -19.13
N VAL A 138 8.06 -2.00 -18.88
CA VAL A 138 7.15 -2.71 -17.95
C VAL A 138 6.83 -4.11 -18.47
N THR A 139 6.41 -4.22 -19.73
CA THR A 139 6.12 -5.52 -20.37
C THR A 139 7.32 -6.46 -20.28
N PHE A 140 8.49 -5.95 -20.64
CA PHE A 140 9.74 -6.69 -20.58
C PHE A 140 10.05 -7.15 -19.15
N SER A 141 10.04 -6.23 -18.19
CA SER A 141 10.39 -6.54 -16.80
C SER A 141 9.48 -7.59 -16.17
N ILE A 142 8.18 -7.55 -16.48
CA ILE A 142 7.23 -8.55 -16.01
C ILE A 142 7.53 -9.91 -16.65
N ASN A 143 7.75 -9.96 -17.96
CA ASN A 143 7.99 -11.22 -18.68
C ASN A 143 9.36 -11.86 -18.34
N GLU A 144 10.35 -11.07 -17.93
CA GLU A 144 11.68 -11.56 -17.52
C GLU A 144 11.76 -11.93 -16.01
N SER A 145 10.72 -11.69 -15.23
CA SER A 145 10.63 -12.16 -13.85
C SER A 145 10.43 -13.68 -13.82
N ASP A 146 11.01 -14.39 -12.84
CA ASP A 146 10.78 -15.82 -12.68
C ASP A 146 9.36 -16.10 -12.19
N VAL A 147 8.88 -15.26 -11.26
CA VAL A 147 7.50 -15.27 -10.75
C VAL A 147 6.98 -13.84 -10.62
N VAL A 148 5.71 -13.66 -10.92
CA VAL A 148 5.02 -12.37 -10.81
C VAL A 148 3.85 -12.49 -9.85
N THR A 149 3.73 -11.54 -8.93
CA THR A 149 2.56 -11.44 -8.04
C THR A 149 1.84 -10.10 -8.21
N SER A 150 0.56 -10.09 -7.93
CA SER A 150 -0.29 -8.91 -7.89
C SER A 150 -0.98 -8.81 -6.54
N VAL A 151 -1.20 -7.59 -6.05
CA VAL A 151 -1.84 -7.34 -4.74
C VAL A 151 -3.36 -7.51 -4.75
N SER A 152 -3.97 -7.73 -5.92
CA SER A 152 -5.41 -7.99 -6.08
C SER A 152 -5.70 -8.65 -7.41
N GLU A 153 -6.84 -9.31 -7.52
CA GLU A 153 -7.33 -9.85 -8.79
C GLU A 153 -7.62 -8.72 -9.79
N SER A 154 -8.17 -7.60 -9.32
CA SER A 154 -8.42 -6.42 -10.14
C SER A 154 -7.13 -5.90 -10.79
N LEU A 155 -6.03 -5.76 -10.05
CA LEU A 155 -4.75 -5.33 -10.62
C LEU A 155 -4.16 -6.36 -11.58
N LYS A 156 -4.30 -7.66 -11.31
CA LYS A 156 -3.93 -8.73 -12.25
C LYS A 156 -4.67 -8.58 -13.58
N GLN A 157 -5.98 -8.39 -13.54
CA GLN A 157 -6.78 -8.22 -14.75
C GLN A 157 -6.41 -6.96 -15.52
N ASP A 158 -6.18 -5.84 -14.82
CA ASP A 158 -5.68 -4.61 -15.44
C ASP A 158 -4.31 -4.82 -16.12
N THR A 159 -3.41 -5.57 -15.47
CA THR A 159 -2.09 -5.89 -16.02
C THR A 159 -2.22 -6.68 -17.34
N LEU A 160 -3.01 -7.75 -17.33
CA LEU A 160 -3.24 -8.60 -18.52
C LEU A 160 -3.94 -7.83 -19.64
N ARG A 161 -4.81 -6.88 -19.32
CA ARG A 161 -5.51 -6.04 -20.30
C ARG A 161 -4.60 -4.99 -20.93
N LEU A 162 -3.68 -4.40 -20.16
CA LEU A 162 -2.87 -3.26 -20.58
C LEU A 162 -1.55 -3.67 -21.27
N PHE A 163 -1.03 -4.84 -20.95
CA PHE A 163 0.29 -5.32 -21.39
C PHE A 163 0.19 -6.73 -21.99
N ASN A 164 1.10 -7.03 -22.93
CA ASN A 164 1.25 -8.39 -23.45
C ASN A 164 2.10 -9.24 -22.50
N ILE A 165 1.44 -9.87 -21.53
CA ILE A 165 2.09 -10.66 -20.47
C ILE A 165 1.96 -12.15 -20.81
N GLU A 166 3.11 -12.83 -20.82
CA GLU A 166 3.25 -14.27 -21.09
C GLU A 166 3.35 -15.08 -19.78
N LYS A 167 3.59 -14.41 -18.65
CA LYS A 167 3.75 -15.03 -17.35
C LYS A 167 2.41 -15.18 -16.64
N GLU A 168 2.27 -16.25 -15.86
CA GLU A 168 1.22 -16.36 -14.88
C GLU A 168 1.44 -15.33 -13.77
N ILE A 169 0.37 -14.61 -13.41
CA ILE A 169 0.37 -13.66 -12.29
C ILE A 169 -0.39 -14.28 -11.13
N PHE A 170 0.30 -14.52 -10.02
CA PHE A 170 -0.29 -15.01 -8.77
C PHE A 170 -0.87 -13.84 -7.98
N VAL A 171 -2.04 -14.02 -7.37
CA VAL A 171 -2.61 -13.00 -6.49
C VAL A 171 -2.24 -13.32 -5.05
N ILE A 172 -1.44 -12.43 -4.46
CA ILE A 172 -1.15 -12.44 -3.02
C ILE A 172 -1.56 -11.05 -2.49
N PRO A 173 -2.69 -10.96 -1.75
CA PRO A 173 -3.20 -9.67 -1.30
C PRO A 173 -2.26 -9.01 -0.29
N ASN A 174 -2.34 -7.69 -0.20
CA ASN A 174 -1.73 -6.98 0.91
C ASN A 174 -2.35 -7.43 2.23
N PHE A 175 -1.62 -7.26 3.31
CA PHE A 175 -1.97 -7.78 4.63
C PHE A 175 -1.75 -6.73 5.71
N ILE A 176 -2.22 -7.06 6.90
CA ILE A 176 -2.02 -6.29 8.12
C ILE A 176 -1.79 -7.25 9.29
N ASP A 177 -0.95 -6.83 10.23
CA ASP A 177 -0.84 -7.48 11.53
C ASP A 177 -2.05 -7.05 12.40
N ILE A 178 -3.01 -7.97 12.57
CA ILE A 178 -4.23 -7.70 13.36
C ILE A 178 -3.95 -7.76 14.87
N GLU A 179 -2.90 -8.44 15.29
CA GLU A 179 -2.51 -8.58 16.69
C GLU A 179 -1.50 -7.51 17.14
N LYS A 180 -0.96 -6.73 16.19
CA LYS A 180 -0.12 -5.59 16.54
C LYS A 180 -0.87 -4.74 17.56
N ASP A 181 -0.29 -4.60 18.73
CA ASP A 181 -0.90 -3.86 19.85
C ASP A 181 -1.24 -2.43 19.43
N ILE A 182 -2.40 -2.28 18.78
CA ILE A 182 -2.97 -0.99 18.39
C ILE A 182 -3.21 -0.11 19.63
N HIS A 183 -3.07 -0.70 20.83
CA HIS A 183 -3.52 -0.11 22.09
C HIS A 183 -2.42 0.21 23.12
N THR A 184 -1.17 0.25 22.74
CA THR A 184 -0.10 0.68 23.69
C THR A 184 -0.24 2.13 24.16
N ALA A 185 -1.05 2.95 23.49
CA ALA A 185 -1.40 4.29 23.94
C ALA A 185 -2.91 4.55 23.87
N PRO A 186 -3.51 5.19 24.89
CA PRO A 186 -4.94 5.42 24.93
C PRO A 186 -5.43 6.25 23.73
N CYS A 187 -6.54 5.81 23.11
CA CYS A 187 -7.27 6.60 22.11
C CYS A 187 -7.66 7.97 22.70
N LYS A 188 -7.00 9.02 22.24
CA LYS A 188 -7.28 10.39 22.72
C LYS A 188 -8.38 11.06 21.88
N ARG A 189 -9.55 10.41 21.76
CA ARG A 189 -10.70 10.96 21.02
C ARG A 189 -11.08 12.37 21.46
N SER A 190 -11.01 12.65 22.77
CA SER A 190 -11.36 13.95 23.37
C SER A 190 -10.50 15.13 22.90
N ILE A 191 -9.32 14.87 22.35
CA ILE A 191 -8.47 15.92 21.74
C ILE A 191 -8.96 16.29 20.33
N MET A 192 -9.61 15.35 19.63
CA MET A 192 -9.97 15.47 18.22
C MET A 192 -11.41 15.95 18.02
N ALA A 193 -12.33 15.57 18.90
CA ALA A 193 -13.75 15.90 18.80
C ALA A 193 -14.44 15.95 20.15
N GLN A 194 -15.59 16.62 20.23
CA GLN A 194 -16.47 16.62 21.40
C GLN A 194 -17.17 15.26 21.53
N LYS A 195 -17.69 14.97 22.74
CA LYS A 195 -18.31 13.68 23.06
C LYS A 195 -19.47 13.30 22.14
N ASN A 196 -20.22 14.29 21.64
CA ASN A 196 -21.36 14.13 20.77
C ASN A 196 -21.04 14.25 19.27
N GLU A 197 -19.78 14.48 18.90
CA GLU A 197 -19.36 14.56 17.50
C GLU A 197 -18.86 13.21 16.99
N ARG A 198 -19.20 12.87 15.73
CA ARG A 198 -18.60 11.74 15.00
C ARG A 198 -17.26 12.15 14.41
N ILE A 199 -16.32 11.24 14.37
CA ILE A 199 -15.04 11.42 13.69
C ILE A 199 -15.07 10.65 12.39
N ILE A 200 -14.97 11.38 11.30
CA ILE A 200 -14.85 10.85 9.94
C ILE A 200 -13.39 11.06 9.50
N THR A 201 -12.77 10.01 8.97
CA THR A 201 -11.34 10.04 8.66
C THR A 201 -11.09 9.68 7.21
N HIS A 202 -10.06 10.29 6.60
CA HIS A 202 -9.49 9.92 5.33
C HIS A 202 -7.97 9.93 5.45
N ILE A 203 -7.31 8.90 4.88
CA ILE A 203 -5.85 8.77 4.88
C ILE A 203 -5.39 8.46 3.45
N SER A 204 -4.58 9.34 2.87
CA SER A 204 -3.95 9.10 1.57
C SER A 204 -2.84 10.11 1.26
N ASN A 205 -2.09 9.84 0.17
CA ASN A 205 -1.34 10.90 -0.51
C ASN A 205 -2.32 11.73 -1.34
N PHE A 206 -2.48 13.01 -1.07
CA PHE A 206 -3.50 13.88 -1.67
C PHE A 206 -3.26 14.11 -3.17
N ARG A 207 -3.34 13.03 -3.96
CA ARG A 207 -3.31 13.05 -5.42
C ARG A 207 -4.73 13.08 -5.99
N LYS A 208 -4.87 13.58 -7.20
CA LYS A 208 -6.15 13.72 -7.91
C LYS A 208 -6.99 12.42 -7.90
N VAL A 209 -6.33 11.26 -8.10
CA VAL A 209 -6.96 9.93 -8.07
C VAL A 209 -7.63 9.60 -6.73
N LYS A 210 -7.26 10.26 -5.63
CA LYS A 210 -7.85 10.06 -4.29
C LYS A 210 -9.10 10.87 -4.06
N ARG A 211 -9.43 11.80 -4.97
CA ARG A 211 -10.67 12.58 -4.97
C ARG A 211 -10.97 13.27 -3.63
N ILE A 212 -9.98 13.96 -3.07
CA ILE A 212 -10.13 14.69 -1.79
C ILE A 212 -11.32 15.66 -1.79
N PRO A 213 -11.62 16.36 -2.90
CA PRO A 213 -12.83 17.18 -3.01
C PRO A 213 -14.12 16.42 -2.69
N ASP A 214 -14.22 15.14 -3.09
CA ASP A 214 -15.40 14.32 -2.83
C ASP A 214 -15.49 13.93 -1.35
N VAL A 215 -14.36 13.65 -0.69
CA VAL A 215 -14.32 13.43 0.77
C VAL A 215 -14.94 14.62 1.50
N ILE A 216 -14.56 15.85 1.10
CA ILE A 216 -15.08 17.10 1.68
C ILE A 216 -16.58 17.28 1.40
N ASP A 217 -17.03 16.98 0.17
CA ASP A 217 -18.43 17.10 -0.21
C ASP A 217 -19.33 16.09 0.53
N VAL A 218 -18.85 14.84 0.67
CA VAL A 218 -19.54 13.82 1.48
C VAL A 218 -19.61 14.28 2.94
N PHE A 219 -18.48 14.71 3.52
CA PHE A 219 -18.44 15.22 4.89
C PHE A 219 -19.38 16.42 5.07
N TYR A 220 -19.37 17.39 4.14
CA TYR A 220 -20.25 18.57 4.19
C TYR A 220 -21.73 18.18 4.31
N ARG A 221 -22.18 17.16 3.57
CA ARG A 221 -23.56 16.65 3.64
C ARG A 221 -23.85 15.92 4.95
N VAL A 222 -22.91 15.12 5.43
CA VAL A 222 -23.05 14.37 6.69
C VAL A 222 -23.15 15.32 7.87
N GLN A 223 -22.27 16.31 7.97
CA GLN A 223 -22.22 17.25 9.10
C GLN A 223 -23.43 18.20 9.19
N GLN A 224 -24.25 18.31 8.13
CA GLN A 224 -25.54 19.03 8.18
C GLN A 224 -26.61 18.26 8.99
N LYS A 225 -26.44 16.93 9.14
CA LYS A 225 -27.40 16.07 9.85
C LYS A 225 -26.84 15.52 11.16
N ILE A 226 -25.56 15.22 11.21
CA ILE A 226 -24.89 14.59 12.33
C ILE A 226 -23.67 15.44 12.73
N PRO A 227 -23.62 15.98 13.96
CA PRO A 227 -22.44 16.69 14.44
C PRO A 227 -21.16 15.85 14.23
N SER A 228 -20.22 16.38 13.44
CA SER A 228 -19.06 15.61 13.00
C SER A 228 -17.83 16.48 12.82
N LYS A 229 -16.66 15.83 12.93
CA LYS A 229 -15.35 16.34 12.53
C LYS A 229 -14.77 15.49 11.40
N LEU A 230 -14.11 16.12 10.46
CA LEU A 230 -13.32 15.45 9.42
C LEU A 230 -11.85 15.55 9.76
N ILE A 231 -11.15 14.42 9.71
CA ILE A 231 -9.69 14.37 9.88
C ILE A 231 -9.08 13.84 8.59
N LEU A 232 -8.20 14.65 8.01
CA LEU A 232 -7.48 14.36 6.78
C LEU A 232 -6.01 14.15 7.12
N ALA A 233 -5.54 12.90 7.03
CA ALA A 233 -4.14 12.53 7.25
C ALA A 233 -3.46 12.24 5.92
N GLY A 234 -2.27 12.80 5.74
CA GLY A 234 -1.48 12.74 4.53
C GLY A 234 -1.25 14.12 3.91
N ASP A 235 -0.53 14.13 2.81
CA ASP A 235 -0.14 15.34 2.09
C ASP A 235 -0.04 15.08 0.58
N GLY A 236 -0.03 16.14 -0.21
CA GLY A 236 0.11 16.04 -1.66
C GLY A 236 -0.46 17.22 -2.42
N PRO A 237 -0.44 17.15 -3.78
CA PRO A 237 -0.79 18.29 -4.65
C PRO A 237 -2.20 18.86 -4.44
N GLU A 238 -3.17 18.03 -3.99
CA GLU A 238 -4.57 18.46 -3.79
C GLU A 238 -4.81 19.13 -2.44
N ARG A 239 -3.80 19.28 -1.57
CA ARG A 239 -3.98 19.83 -0.22
C ARG A 239 -4.49 21.26 -0.21
N GLU A 240 -3.81 22.15 -0.94
CA GLU A 240 -4.21 23.57 -1.00
C GLU A 240 -5.64 23.74 -1.53
N PHE A 241 -5.98 22.96 -2.57
CA PHE A 241 -7.33 22.95 -3.11
C PHE A 241 -8.36 22.50 -2.06
N ALA A 242 -8.05 21.46 -1.31
CA ALA A 242 -8.91 20.93 -0.24
C ALA A 242 -9.13 21.97 0.88
N GLU A 243 -8.07 22.64 1.35
CA GLU A 243 -8.16 23.69 2.36
C GLU A 243 -9.03 24.88 1.88
N ASN A 244 -8.85 25.31 0.63
CA ASN A 244 -9.65 26.37 0.03
C ASN A 244 -11.12 25.99 -0.10
N LYS A 245 -11.41 24.74 -0.49
CA LYS A 245 -12.79 24.21 -0.54
C LYS A 245 -13.45 24.22 0.83
N CYS A 246 -12.75 23.83 1.89
CA CYS A 246 -13.26 23.89 3.27
C CYS A 246 -13.59 25.34 3.70
N LYS A 247 -12.78 26.33 3.29
CA LYS A 247 -13.05 27.75 3.54
C LYS A 247 -14.33 28.21 2.81
N GLN A 248 -14.46 27.87 1.52
CA GLN A 248 -15.64 28.23 0.70
C GLN A 248 -16.94 27.65 1.24
N LEU A 249 -16.89 26.41 1.78
CA LEU A 249 -18.04 25.74 2.39
C LEU A 249 -18.32 26.19 3.86
N GLY A 250 -17.47 27.04 4.43
CA GLY A 250 -17.63 27.53 5.81
C GLY A 250 -17.40 26.46 6.89
N ILE A 251 -16.68 25.37 6.55
CA ILE A 251 -16.45 24.23 7.45
C ILE A 251 -15.00 24.09 7.95
N LYS A 252 -14.16 25.11 7.74
CA LYS A 252 -12.72 25.06 8.11
C LYS A 252 -12.50 24.64 9.56
N ASN A 253 -13.35 25.07 10.50
CA ASN A 253 -13.25 24.75 11.93
C ASN A 253 -13.69 23.32 12.28
N LYS A 254 -14.27 22.58 11.30
CA LYS A 254 -14.70 21.18 11.46
C LYS A 254 -13.76 20.19 10.77
N VAL A 255 -12.74 20.68 10.08
CA VAL A 255 -11.79 19.87 9.33
C VAL A 255 -10.37 20.07 9.88
N LEU A 256 -9.71 18.97 10.22
CA LEU A 256 -8.33 18.95 10.69
C LEU A 256 -7.43 18.30 9.64
N PHE A 257 -6.42 19.01 9.19
CA PHE A 257 -5.37 18.51 8.29
C PHE A 257 -4.12 18.17 9.13
N LEU A 258 -3.79 16.89 9.23
CA LEU A 258 -2.66 16.41 10.05
C LEU A 258 -1.32 16.40 9.32
N GLY A 259 -1.34 16.41 7.97
CA GLY A 259 -0.13 16.11 7.19
C GLY A 259 0.24 14.62 7.28
N ASN A 260 1.49 14.30 6.90
CA ASN A 260 2.00 12.93 7.03
C ASN A 260 2.20 12.57 8.50
N THR A 261 1.70 11.42 8.90
CA THR A 261 1.79 10.93 10.27
C THR A 261 2.11 9.43 10.31
N LEU A 262 2.88 9.02 11.31
CA LEU A 262 3.10 7.62 11.67
C LEU A 262 2.04 7.09 12.65
N ASP A 263 1.30 7.99 13.31
CA ASP A 263 0.28 7.65 14.33
C ASP A 263 -1.08 7.27 13.70
N VAL A 264 -1.07 6.52 12.60
CA VAL A 264 -2.28 6.09 11.87
C VAL A 264 -3.20 5.28 12.79
N ASP A 265 -2.65 4.38 13.58
CA ASP A 265 -3.40 3.48 14.47
C ASP A 265 -4.19 4.27 15.53
N ARG A 266 -3.56 5.30 16.12
CA ARG A 266 -4.24 6.19 17.09
C ARG A 266 -5.36 7.00 16.47
N LEU A 267 -5.17 7.44 15.24
CA LEU A 267 -6.19 8.16 14.48
C LEU A 267 -7.38 7.26 14.19
N LEU A 268 -7.14 6.06 13.67
CA LEU A 268 -8.18 5.10 13.32
C LEU A 268 -8.92 4.59 14.55
N CYS A 269 -8.22 4.35 15.66
CA CYS A 269 -8.86 4.00 16.93
C CYS A 269 -9.92 5.03 17.38
N ALA A 270 -9.69 6.32 17.14
CA ALA A 270 -10.64 7.38 17.50
C ALA A 270 -11.78 7.55 16.49
N SER A 271 -11.69 6.94 15.30
CA SER A 271 -12.57 7.17 14.16
C SER A 271 -13.88 6.37 14.24
N ASP A 272 -14.94 6.95 13.66
CA ASP A 272 -16.26 6.30 13.56
C ASP A 272 -16.54 5.84 12.14
N LEU A 273 -15.98 6.50 11.14
CA LEU A 273 -16.17 6.19 9.73
C LEU A 273 -14.91 6.55 8.93
N PHE A 274 -14.61 5.75 7.92
CA PHE A 274 -13.53 6.02 6.96
C PHE A 274 -14.09 6.29 5.58
N LEU A 275 -13.63 7.35 4.90
CA LEU A 275 -14.03 7.70 3.54
C LEU A 275 -12.87 7.45 2.57
N LEU A 276 -13.11 6.71 1.49
CA LEU A 276 -12.13 6.46 0.43
C LEU A 276 -12.78 6.49 -0.97
N PRO A 277 -13.14 7.67 -1.50
CA PRO A 277 -13.83 7.80 -2.78
C PRO A 277 -12.89 7.74 -3.98
N SER A 278 -11.79 7.03 -3.89
CA SER A 278 -10.74 6.97 -4.91
C SER A 278 -11.30 6.58 -6.28
N GLU A 279 -10.76 7.18 -7.34
CA GLU A 279 -11.08 6.83 -8.72
C GLU A 279 -10.46 5.49 -9.15
N SER A 280 -9.30 5.16 -8.58
CA SER A 280 -8.60 3.90 -8.79
C SER A 280 -7.83 3.51 -7.53
N GLU A 281 -7.92 2.25 -7.16
CA GLU A 281 -7.16 1.63 -6.07
C GLU A 281 -6.72 0.23 -6.47
N SER A 282 -5.45 -0.04 -6.31
CA SER A 282 -4.93 -1.39 -6.59
C SER A 282 -5.35 -2.40 -5.53
N PHE A 283 -5.52 -1.96 -4.27
CA PHE A 283 -5.95 -2.79 -3.15
C PHE A 283 -6.80 -2.01 -2.15
N GLY A 284 -6.28 -0.87 -1.63
CA GLY A 284 -6.93 -0.08 -0.59
C GLY A 284 -6.40 -0.38 0.81
N LEU A 285 -5.06 -0.36 0.99
CA LEU A 285 -4.42 -0.65 2.28
C LEU A 285 -4.96 0.22 3.42
N SER A 286 -5.20 1.52 3.19
CA SER A 286 -5.77 2.41 4.21
C SER A 286 -7.21 2.05 4.62
N ALA A 287 -8.00 1.47 3.69
CA ALA A 287 -9.30 0.90 4.03
C ALA A 287 -9.15 -0.35 4.89
N LEU A 288 -8.19 -1.22 4.58
CA LEU A 288 -7.91 -2.40 5.39
C LEU A 288 -7.44 -2.02 6.81
N GLU A 289 -6.54 -1.03 6.94
CA GLU A 289 -6.09 -0.51 8.24
C GLU A 289 -7.26 0.05 9.06
N ALA A 290 -8.18 0.80 8.41
CA ALA A 290 -9.39 1.29 9.04
C ALA A 290 -10.29 0.14 9.52
N MET A 291 -10.54 -0.85 8.69
CA MET A 291 -11.37 -2.02 9.03
C MET A 291 -10.77 -2.85 10.17
N ALA A 292 -9.46 -3.05 10.20
CA ALA A 292 -8.76 -3.74 11.28
C ALA A 292 -8.90 -3.00 12.62
N SER A 293 -8.89 -1.66 12.58
CA SER A 293 -9.18 -0.81 13.74
C SER A 293 -10.68 -0.80 14.13
N GLY A 294 -11.54 -1.48 13.35
CA GLY A 294 -12.98 -1.51 13.58
C GLY A 294 -13.69 -0.25 13.09
N VAL A 295 -13.19 0.37 12.04
CA VAL A 295 -13.82 1.55 11.41
C VAL A 295 -14.48 1.11 10.11
N PRO A 296 -15.81 1.23 9.98
CA PRO A 296 -16.51 0.94 8.73
C PRO A 296 -16.11 1.91 7.63
N VAL A 297 -16.09 1.40 6.38
CA VAL A 297 -15.56 2.11 5.22
C VAL A 297 -16.67 2.46 4.24
N ILE A 298 -16.76 3.72 3.85
CA ILE A 298 -17.49 4.16 2.66
C ILE A 298 -16.44 4.40 1.56
N SER A 299 -16.48 3.61 0.52
CA SER A 299 -15.53 3.73 -0.59
C SER A 299 -16.22 3.73 -1.94
N SER A 300 -15.49 4.12 -2.98
CA SER A 300 -15.89 3.85 -4.35
C SER A 300 -15.80 2.35 -4.66
N ASN A 301 -16.54 1.89 -5.67
CA ASN A 301 -16.46 0.54 -6.22
C ASN A 301 -15.31 0.40 -7.24
N ALA A 302 -14.13 0.90 -6.88
CA ALA A 302 -12.97 1.02 -7.76
C ALA A 302 -11.90 -0.04 -7.45
N GLY A 303 -11.52 -0.80 -8.46
CA GLY A 303 -10.39 -1.71 -8.42
C GLY A 303 -10.43 -2.69 -7.24
N GLY A 304 -9.32 -2.84 -6.55
CA GLY A 304 -9.17 -3.75 -5.40
C GLY A 304 -10.01 -3.38 -4.17
N LEU A 305 -10.63 -2.20 -4.12
CA LEU A 305 -11.54 -1.84 -3.02
C LEU A 305 -12.74 -2.80 -2.92
N CYS A 306 -13.21 -3.32 -4.06
CA CYS A 306 -14.30 -4.32 -4.08
C CYS A 306 -13.90 -5.66 -3.47
N GLU A 307 -12.61 -5.95 -3.38
CA GLU A 307 -12.08 -7.17 -2.77
C GLU A 307 -11.90 -7.02 -1.25
N VAL A 308 -11.63 -5.78 -0.80
CA VAL A 308 -11.38 -5.46 0.62
C VAL A 308 -12.65 -5.10 1.36
N ASN A 309 -13.44 -4.14 0.83
CA ASN A 309 -14.65 -3.62 1.46
C ASN A 309 -15.88 -4.40 0.97
N GLU A 310 -16.56 -5.08 1.87
CA GLU A 310 -17.75 -5.87 1.59
C GLU A 310 -19.01 -5.03 1.74
N ASN A 311 -19.70 -4.80 0.59
CA ASN A 311 -20.85 -3.91 0.51
C ASN A 311 -22.02 -4.35 1.42
N GLY A 312 -22.47 -3.47 2.30
CA GLY A 312 -23.53 -3.73 3.29
C GLY A 312 -23.09 -4.55 4.50
N PHE A 313 -21.81 -4.96 4.57
CA PHE A 313 -21.26 -5.71 5.69
C PHE A 313 -20.16 -4.94 6.44
N SER A 314 -19.00 -4.69 5.83
CA SER A 314 -17.91 -3.93 6.45
C SER A 314 -18.02 -2.42 6.24
N GLY A 315 -18.91 -2.01 5.36
CA GLY A 315 -19.18 -0.65 4.94
C GLY A 315 -20.06 -0.63 3.70
N PHE A 316 -19.88 0.37 2.84
CA PHE A 316 -20.60 0.43 1.56
C PHE A 316 -19.67 0.79 0.41
N LEU A 317 -20.00 0.27 -0.77
CA LEU A 317 -19.41 0.61 -2.06
C LEU A 317 -20.39 1.51 -2.83
N SER A 318 -19.91 2.63 -3.33
CA SER A 318 -20.69 3.57 -4.13
C SER A 318 -20.05 3.78 -5.50
N PRO A 319 -20.80 4.14 -6.55
CA PRO A 319 -20.22 4.54 -7.82
C PRO A 319 -19.21 5.69 -7.65
N ILE A 320 -18.14 5.68 -8.47
CA ILE A 320 -17.12 6.74 -8.44
C ILE A 320 -17.79 8.10 -8.65
N GLY A 321 -17.55 9.03 -7.72
CA GLY A 321 -18.10 10.38 -7.79
C GLY A 321 -19.57 10.53 -7.36
N ASP A 322 -20.23 9.47 -6.94
CA ASP A 322 -21.58 9.56 -6.40
C ASP A 322 -21.59 10.02 -4.93
N ILE A 323 -21.39 11.33 -4.75
CA ILE A 323 -21.39 11.99 -3.44
C ILE A 323 -22.71 11.77 -2.70
N LYS A 324 -23.83 11.69 -3.44
CA LYS A 324 -25.16 11.54 -2.84
C LYS A 324 -25.30 10.16 -2.20
N ASP A 325 -24.92 9.12 -2.91
CA ASP A 325 -24.97 7.76 -2.41
C ASP A 325 -24.00 7.54 -1.24
N MET A 326 -22.73 7.98 -1.38
CA MET A 326 -21.75 7.94 -0.30
C MET A 326 -22.23 8.65 0.96
N SER A 327 -22.83 9.85 0.83
CA SER A 327 -23.35 10.60 1.97
C SER A 327 -24.53 9.91 2.62
N LYS A 328 -25.44 9.32 1.83
CA LYS A 328 -26.60 8.54 2.34
C LYS A 328 -26.10 7.34 3.16
N ASN A 329 -25.15 6.60 2.63
CA ASN A 329 -24.58 5.42 3.28
C ASN A 329 -23.80 5.79 4.55
N ALA A 330 -23.05 6.89 4.54
CA ALA A 330 -22.35 7.41 5.71
C ALA A 330 -23.33 7.82 6.84
N ILE A 331 -24.41 8.56 6.49
CA ILE A 331 -25.46 8.94 7.45
C ILE A 331 -26.14 7.69 8.00
N TYR A 332 -26.51 6.75 7.15
CA TYR A 332 -27.14 5.49 7.56
C TYR A 332 -26.34 4.76 8.63
N ILE A 333 -25.01 4.65 8.49
CA ILE A 333 -24.17 4.02 9.53
C ILE A 333 -24.12 4.86 10.81
N LEU A 334 -23.95 6.19 10.68
CA LEU A 334 -23.60 7.07 11.80
C LEU A 334 -24.79 7.53 12.65
N GLU A 335 -26.02 7.50 12.13
CA GLU A 335 -27.22 8.01 12.83
C GLU A 335 -27.73 7.08 13.93
N ASP A 336 -27.35 5.80 13.95
CA ASP A 336 -27.79 4.78 14.90
C ASP A 336 -26.59 4.11 15.58
N GLU A 337 -26.52 4.15 16.89
CA GLU A 337 -25.40 3.60 17.69
C GLU A 337 -25.27 2.06 17.56
N ASN A 338 -26.40 1.34 17.51
CA ASN A 338 -26.37 -0.12 17.38
C ASN A 338 -25.87 -0.53 16.01
N ARG A 339 -26.31 0.16 14.97
CA ARG A 339 -25.86 -0.05 13.59
C ARG A 339 -24.38 0.25 13.45
N LEU A 340 -23.92 1.39 13.97
CA LEU A 340 -22.50 1.73 13.97
C LEU A 340 -21.68 0.65 14.69
N ALA A 341 -22.11 0.19 15.86
CA ALA A 341 -21.44 -0.87 16.60
C ALA A 341 -21.40 -2.19 15.81
N GLN A 342 -22.49 -2.54 15.11
CA GLN A 342 -22.54 -3.69 14.23
C GLN A 342 -21.53 -3.58 13.09
N PHE A 343 -21.51 -2.47 12.34
CA PHE A 343 -20.57 -2.25 11.25
C PHE A 343 -19.11 -2.26 11.73
N LYS A 344 -18.83 -1.67 12.91
CA LYS A 344 -17.51 -1.72 13.54
C LYS A 344 -17.04 -3.17 13.79
N LYS A 345 -17.92 -4.03 14.29
CA LYS A 345 -17.61 -5.46 14.48
C LYS A 345 -17.40 -6.18 13.15
N GLN A 346 -18.25 -5.92 12.17
CA GLN A 346 -18.19 -6.54 10.85
C GLN A 346 -16.94 -6.14 10.07
N ALA A 347 -16.51 -4.86 10.16
CA ALA A 347 -15.26 -4.37 9.58
C ALA A 347 -14.05 -5.18 10.09
N LYS A 348 -13.95 -5.40 11.40
CA LYS A 348 -12.90 -6.27 11.99
C LYS A 348 -12.96 -7.71 11.47
N ILE A 349 -14.16 -8.27 11.28
CA ILE A 349 -14.31 -9.62 10.75
C ILE A 349 -13.79 -9.70 9.30
N SER A 350 -14.16 -8.73 8.45
CA SER A 350 -13.67 -8.68 7.07
C SER A 350 -12.15 -8.49 6.99
N ALA A 351 -11.55 -7.66 7.85
CA ALA A 351 -10.12 -7.45 7.90
C ALA A 351 -9.32 -8.74 8.20
N LYS A 352 -9.88 -9.67 8.98
CA LYS A 352 -9.23 -10.96 9.31
C LYS A 352 -8.92 -11.86 8.12
N ARG A 353 -9.49 -11.57 6.95
CA ARG A 353 -9.14 -12.28 5.71
C ARG A 353 -7.71 -11.98 5.28
N PHE A 354 -7.23 -10.79 5.61
CA PHE A 354 -5.95 -10.23 5.23
C PHE A 354 -4.93 -10.18 6.39
N ASP A 355 -5.08 -11.09 7.35
CA ASP A 355 -4.15 -11.25 8.48
C ASP A 355 -2.79 -11.72 7.97
N GLU A 356 -1.68 -11.11 8.45
CA GLU A 356 -0.32 -11.48 8.08
C GLU A 356 -0.05 -12.97 8.28
N ARG A 357 -0.62 -13.59 9.31
CA ARG A 357 -0.48 -15.04 9.61
C ARG A 357 -1.04 -15.94 8.51
N LYS A 358 -1.92 -15.43 7.66
CA LYS A 358 -2.45 -16.13 6.49
C LYS A 358 -1.68 -15.83 5.22
N ILE A 359 -1.21 -14.59 5.09
CA ILE A 359 -0.61 -14.12 3.84
C ILE A 359 0.88 -14.38 3.79
N ILE A 360 1.62 -14.22 4.90
CA ILE A 360 3.06 -14.48 4.91
C ILE A 360 3.42 -15.90 4.49
N PRO A 361 2.71 -16.96 4.93
CA PRO A 361 2.98 -18.33 4.45
C PRO A 361 2.85 -18.49 2.93
N MET A 362 1.98 -17.71 2.26
CA MET A 362 1.87 -17.74 0.79
C MET A 362 3.16 -17.24 0.11
N TYR A 363 3.79 -16.21 0.69
CA TYR A 363 5.09 -15.73 0.20
C TYR A 363 6.20 -16.75 0.47
N GLU A 364 6.24 -17.36 1.66
CA GLU A 364 7.25 -18.39 1.99
C GLU A 364 7.16 -19.58 1.03
N GLU A 365 5.96 -20.10 0.79
CA GLU A 365 5.72 -21.20 -0.16
C GLU A 365 6.17 -20.80 -1.59
N LEU A 366 5.87 -19.57 -1.99
CA LEU A 366 6.26 -19.05 -3.30
C LEU A 366 7.79 -18.96 -3.43
N TYR A 367 8.49 -18.48 -2.39
CA TYR A 367 9.94 -18.40 -2.37
C TYR A 367 10.58 -19.80 -2.47
N GLU A 368 10.18 -20.73 -1.61
CA GLU A 368 10.69 -22.10 -1.61
C GLU A 368 10.51 -22.79 -2.96
N LYS A 369 9.30 -22.68 -3.55
CA LYS A 369 9.00 -23.23 -4.87
C LYS A 369 9.88 -22.62 -5.96
N THR A 370 10.08 -21.29 -5.91
CA THR A 370 10.85 -20.58 -6.92
C THR A 370 12.34 -20.90 -6.83
N ILE A 371 12.90 -20.95 -5.63
CA ILE A 371 14.29 -21.36 -5.36
C ILE A 371 14.53 -22.80 -5.88
N LYS A 372 13.63 -23.73 -5.51
CA LYS A 372 13.74 -25.13 -5.94
C LYS A 372 13.70 -25.29 -7.46
N ASN A 373 12.82 -24.52 -8.12
CA ASN A 373 12.71 -24.56 -9.59
C ASN A 373 13.96 -24.00 -10.29
N THR A 374 14.62 -23.01 -9.68
CA THR A 374 15.87 -22.44 -10.22
C THR A 374 17.02 -23.46 -10.07
N LEU A 375 17.14 -24.11 -8.90
CA LEU A 375 18.16 -25.13 -8.66
C LEU A 375 18.01 -26.36 -9.56
N ASN A 376 16.80 -26.75 -9.93
CA ASN A 376 16.54 -27.90 -10.80
C ASN A 376 16.79 -27.62 -12.30
N LYS A 377 17.03 -26.36 -12.69
CA LYS A 377 17.37 -26.00 -14.09
C LYS A 377 18.88 -26.02 -14.36
N ASN A 378 19.67 -26.12 -13.31
CA ASN A 378 21.13 -26.24 -13.33
C ASN A 378 21.58 -27.71 -13.15
#